data_4aa1c5546dd0631d17afe6e258b048dd
#
_entry.id   4aa1c5546dd0631d17afe6e258b048dd
#
_cell.length_a   1.000
_cell.length_b   1.000
_cell.length_c   1.000
_cell.angle_alpha   90.00
_cell.angle_beta   90.00
_cell.angle_gamma   90.00
#
_symmetry.space_group_name_H-M   'P 1'
#
loop_
_entity.id
_entity.type
_entity.pdbx_description
1 polymer ?
#
loop_
_entity_poly.entity_id
_entity_poly.type
_entity_poly.pdbx_seq_one_letter_code
_entity_poly.pdbx_strand_id
1 'polypeptide(L)'
;RISSENGDYVGGIAGLAGGTVRDSFAKCTLSGNNYVGGVVGSGIQEDISGDSSTVTGCYSMVEVTEYKQFVGAVSGGNAGVFTNNYFVSDTLAGINRVSYASVAEPVTYEKMQRLQSLPQSLRELTLRFVADGKTVKSQSFHYGDSFDDSVFPDIPQKEGCYARWDTRELNDLRFDTVVTADYLPYITSLNTQEKRSDGRPVFFVQGQFQERDAIDAERGASVDFHKEGLTQQEQWIISIPADG
;
A
#
# COMPACT_ATOMS: atom_id res chain seq x y z
N ARG A 1 6.59 3.63 -5.82
CA ARG A 1 5.42 4.51 -5.94
C ARG A 1 5.87 5.85 -6.53
N ILE A 2 5.13 6.37 -7.50
CA ILE A 2 5.28 7.70 -8.07
C ILE A 2 3.97 8.44 -7.84
N SER A 3 4.02 9.56 -7.15
CA SER A 3 2.84 10.31 -6.74
C SER A 3 3.05 11.80 -6.95
N SER A 4 2.02 12.47 -7.48
CA SER A 4 1.96 13.92 -7.59
C SER A 4 0.53 14.37 -7.31
N GLU A 5 0.28 14.91 -6.12
CA GLU A 5 -1.07 15.24 -5.65
C GLU A 5 -1.82 16.21 -6.57
N ASN A 6 -1.12 17.13 -7.22
CA ASN A 6 -1.69 18.14 -8.11
C ASN A 6 -0.99 18.21 -9.47
N GLY A 7 -0.15 17.22 -9.79
CA GLY A 7 0.63 17.23 -11.01
C GLY A 7 -0.05 16.54 -12.18
N ASP A 8 0.11 17.11 -13.34
CA ASP A 8 -0.20 16.51 -14.61
C ASP A 8 1.04 15.79 -15.17
N TYR A 9 0.83 14.90 -16.14
CA TYR A 9 1.88 14.16 -16.83
C TYR A 9 2.72 13.27 -15.89
N VAL A 10 2.08 12.29 -15.28
CA VAL A 10 2.74 11.30 -14.43
C VAL A 10 2.97 10.01 -15.23
N GLY A 11 4.20 9.56 -15.32
CA GLY A 11 4.57 8.33 -16.00
C GLY A 11 5.61 7.51 -15.23
N GLY A 12 5.59 6.19 -15.42
CA GLY A 12 6.54 5.30 -14.78
C GLY A 12 7.99 5.49 -15.27
N ILE A 13 8.17 6.00 -16.49
CA ILE A 13 9.47 6.31 -17.10
C ILE A 13 9.62 7.82 -17.33
N ALA A 14 8.62 8.45 -17.95
CA ALA A 14 8.64 9.88 -18.20
C ALA A 14 7.25 10.49 -18.02
N GLY A 15 7.18 11.68 -17.43
CA GLY A 15 5.93 12.43 -17.33
C GLY A 15 5.48 12.88 -18.73
N LEU A 16 6.30 13.66 -19.41
CA LEU A 16 6.10 14.09 -20.80
C LEU A 16 7.29 13.63 -21.63
N ALA A 17 7.05 12.82 -22.65
CA ALA A 17 8.09 12.33 -23.53
C ALA A 17 8.26 13.26 -24.73
N GLY A 18 9.42 13.91 -24.88
CA GLY A 18 9.79 14.74 -26.01
C GLY A 18 10.65 14.06 -27.06
N GLY A 19 10.89 12.76 -26.91
CA GLY A 19 11.76 11.96 -27.78
C GLY A 19 11.34 10.50 -27.79
N THR A 20 12.31 9.57 -27.91
CA THR A 20 12.06 8.13 -27.98
C THR A 20 12.20 7.46 -26.61
N VAL A 21 11.14 6.78 -26.18
CA VAL A 21 11.13 5.82 -25.07
C VAL A 21 10.97 4.43 -25.66
N ARG A 22 11.97 3.57 -25.48
CA ARG A 22 11.95 2.23 -26.08
C ARG A 22 12.47 1.16 -25.14
N ASP A 23 12.03 -0.08 -25.36
CA ASP A 23 12.53 -1.28 -24.70
C ASP A 23 12.62 -1.11 -23.18
N SER A 24 11.64 -0.40 -22.62
CA SER A 24 11.62 0.03 -21.22
C SER A 24 10.52 -0.68 -20.44
N PHE A 25 10.73 -0.80 -19.12
CA PHE A 25 9.81 -1.52 -18.24
C PHE A 25 9.38 -0.64 -17.07
N ALA A 26 8.10 -0.66 -16.75
CA ALA A 26 7.54 0.02 -15.60
C ALA A 26 6.71 -0.95 -14.75
N LYS A 27 7.04 -1.02 -13.44
CA LYS A 27 6.24 -1.73 -12.43
C LYS A 27 6.15 -0.82 -11.21
N CYS A 28 5.00 -0.17 -11.03
CA CYS A 28 4.81 0.78 -9.93
C CYS A 28 3.34 1.16 -9.74
N THR A 29 3.06 1.75 -8.58
CA THR A 29 1.80 2.46 -8.32
C THR A 29 1.97 3.93 -8.68
N LEU A 30 0.99 4.49 -9.39
CA LEU A 30 0.97 5.88 -9.86
C LEU A 30 -0.23 6.63 -9.30
N SER A 31 -0.05 7.90 -9.00
CA SER A 31 -1.15 8.83 -8.74
C SER A 31 -0.84 10.22 -9.28
N GLY A 32 -1.85 10.90 -9.82
CA GLY A 32 -1.72 12.24 -10.40
C GLY A 32 -3.08 12.82 -10.79
N ASN A 33 -3.09 13.99 -11.43
CA ASN A 33 -4.32 14.60 -11.92
C ASN A 33 -4.66 14.11 -13.34
N ASN A 34 -3.94 14.61 -14.33
CA ASN A 34 -4.22 14.34 -15.73
C ASN A 34 -3.00 13.70 -16.39
N TYR A 35 -3.23 12.91 -17.43
CA TYR A 35 -2.19 12.26 -18.20
C TYR A 35 -1.33 11.33 -17.32
N VAL A 36 -1.98 10.36 -16.71
CA VAL A 36 -1.31 9.34 -15.88
C VAL A 36 -1.15 8.06 -16.70
N GLY A 37 0.08 7.66 -16.96
CA GLY A 37 0.38 6.50 -17.80
C GLY A 37 1.51 5.61 -17.29
N GLY A 38 1.38 4.32 -17.50
CA GLY A 38 2.33 3.34 -16.98
C GLY A 38 3.76 3.53 -17.48
N VAL A 39 3.94 3.89 -18.73
CA VAL A 39 5.25 4.21 -19.32
C VAL A 39 5.44 5.72 -19.37
N VAL A 40 4.53 6.45 -20.01
CA VAL A 40 4.61 7.91 -20.14
C VAL A 40 3.26 8.54 -19.76
N GLY A 41 3.30 9.72 -19.13
CA GLY A 41 2.09 10.50 -18.90
C GLY A 41 1.47 10.92 -20.23
N SER A 42 2.25 11.48 -21.14
CA SER A 42 1.90 11.73 -22.55
C SER A 42 3.14 11.82 -23.41
N GLY A 43 2.98 11.62 -24.70
CA GLY A 43 3.95 12.06 -25.69
C GLY A 43 3.71 13.50 -26.13
N ILE A 44 4.52 13.95 -27.07
CA ILE A 44 4.36 15.22 -27.80
C ILE A 44 3.94 14.88 -29.24
N GLN A 45 2.93 15.56 -29.75
CA GLN A 45 2.62 15.53 -31.18
C GLN A 45 3.70 16.25 -31.97
N GLU A 46 3.80 15.92 -33.26
CA GLU A 46 4.69 16.58 -34.21
C GLU A 46 4.65 18.11 -33.98
N ASP A 47 5.80 18.63 -33.61
CA ASP A 47 5.98 20.08 -33.46
C ASP A 47 6.35 20.73 -34.80
N ILE A 48 6.65 22.03 -34.78
CA ILE A 48 7.04 22.82 -35.96
C ILE A 48 8.34 22.26 -36.61
N SER A 49 9.14 21.49 -35.86
CA SER A 49 10.38 20.84 -36.35
C SER A 49 10.14 19.48 -37.03
N GLY A 50 8.89 18.95 -36.97
CA GLY A 50 8.53 17.64 -37.48
C GLY A 50 8.85 16.50 -36.49
N ASP A 51 9.24 16.83 -35.26
CA ASP A 51 9.59 15.84 -34.25
C ASP A 51 8.36 15.43 -33.43
N SER A 52 8.06 14.13 -33.44
CA SER A 52 7.07 13.52 -32.56
C SER A 52 7.73 12.53 -31.62
N SER A 53 7.17 12.40 -30.42
CA SER A 53 7.64 11.38 -29.49
C SER A 53 7.28 9.97 -29.98
N THR A 54 8.16 9.02 -29.70
CA THR A 54 7.93 7.60 -30.00
C THR A 54 8.02 6.78 -28.71
N VAL A 55 7.04 5.92 -28.47
CA VAL A 55 7.01 4.96 -27.36
C VAL A 55 6.85 3.56 -27.96
N THR A 56 7.88 2.73 -27.88
CA THR A 56 7.90 1.45 -28.58
C THR A 56 8.57 0.33 -27.77
N GLY A 57 8.07 -0.90 -27.88
CA GLY A 57 8.65 -2.07 -27.24
C GLY A 57 8.61 -2.04 -25.71
N CYS A 58 7.76 -1.20 -25.13
CA CYS A 58 7.71 -1.02 -23.69
C CYS A 58 6.70 -1.96 -23.02
N TYR A 59 6.98 -2.30 -21.78
CA TYR A 59 6.13 -3.15 -20.95
C TYR A 59 5.75 -2.43 -19.66
N SER A 60 4.50 -2.53 -19.29
CA SER A 60 3.94 -1.86 -18.13
C SER A 60 3.12 -2.81 -17.27
N MET A 61 3.36 -2.75 -15.97
CA MET A 61 2.53 -3.36 -14.95
C MET A 61 2.34 -2.32 -13.85
N VAL A 62 1.27 -1.54 -13.96
CA VAL A 62 1.02 -0.40 -13.08
C VAL A 62 -0.38 -0.42 -12.51
N GLU A 63 -0.48 0.06 -11.30
CA GLU A 63 -1.72 0.43 -10.64
C GLU A 63 -1.83 1.95 -10.63
N VAL A 64 -2.96 2.49 -11.05
CA VAL A 64 -3.24 3.92 -10.92
C VAL A 64 -4.29 4.11 -9.85
N THR A 65 -3.89 4.68 -8.72
CA THR A 65 -4.76 4.83 -7.55
C THR A 65 -5.60 6.10 -7.59
N GLU A 66 -5.06 7.16 -8.20
CA GLU A 66 -5.74 8.46 -8.29
C GLU A 66 -5.46 9.12 -9.64
N TYR A 67 -6.49 9.59 -10.29
CA TYR A 67 -6.43 10.42 -11.50
C TYR A 67 -7.77 11.16 -11.72
N LYS A 68 -7.73 12.24 -12.46
CA LYS A 68 -8.95 12.96 -12.89
C LYS A 68 -9.34 12.63 -14.33
N GLN A 69 -8.41 12.78 -15.27
CA GLN A 69 -8.63 12.51 -16.70
C GLN A 69 -7.37 11.94 -17.34
N PHE A 70 -7.56 11.29 -18.50
CA PHE A 70 -6.48 10.80 -19.35
C PHE A 70 -5.58 9.79 -18.64
N VAL A 71 -6.04 8.55 -18.54
CA VAL A 71 -5.32 7.45 -17.90
C VAL A 71 -5.11 6.31 -18.88
N GLY A 72 -3.96 5.65 -18.77
CA GLY A 72 -3.66 4.44 -19.53
C GLY A 72 -2.52 3.62 -18.92
N ALA A 73 -2.56 2.32 -19.15
CA ALA A 73 -1.50 1.44 -18.66
C ALA A 73 -0.14 1.68 -19.34
N VAL A 74 -0.13 2.22 -20.55
CA VAL A 74 1.08 2.64 -21.28
C VAL A 74 1.18 4.15 -21.28
N SER A 75 0.14 4.86 -21.72
CA SER A 75 0.14 6.32 -21.78
C SER A 75 -1.22 6.91 -21.39
N GLY A 76 -1.19 7.95 -20.58
CA GLY A 76 -2.37 8.76 -20.27
C GLY A 76 -2.87 9.58 -21.45
N GLY A 77 -1.97 10.13 -22.24
CA GLY A 77 -2.26 10.87 -23.46
C GLY A 77 -2.07 10.04 -24.72
N ASN A 78 -2.64 10.49 -25.83
CA ASN A 78 -2.53 9.84 -27.13
C ASN A 78 -1.61 10.60 -28.12
N ALA A 79 -0.94 11.64 -27.67
CA ALA A 79 0.04 12.36 -28.48
C ALA A 79 1.34 11.54 -28.65
N GLY A 80 1.90 11.52 -29.84
CA GLY A 80 3.08 10.74 -30.21
C GLY A 80 2.75 9.45 -30.96
N VAL A 81 3.79 8.70 -31.29
CA VAL A 81 3.72 7.42 -31.99
C VAL A 81 3.92 6.27 -30.99
N PHE A 82 2.97 5.35 -30.95
CA PHE A 82 3.02 4.19 -30.06
C PHE A 82 3.02 2.92 -30.89
N THR A 83 3.97 1.99 -30.63
CA THR A 83 4.06 0.71 -31.33
C THR A 83 4.58 -0.40 -30.41
N ASN A 84 4.01 -1.61 -30.52
CA ASN A 84 4.52 -2.81 -29.84
C ASN A 84 4.68 -2.65 -28.32
N ASN A 85 3.78 -1.92 -27.68
CA ASN A 85 3.77 -1.80 -26.23
C ASN A 85 2.81 -2.82 -25.61
N TYR A 86 3.14 -3.31 -24.43
CA TYR A 86 2.36 -4.34 -23.75
C TYR A 86 2.12 -3.96 -22.30
N PHE A 87 0.98 -4.38 -21.74
CA PHE A 87 0.67 -4.08 -20.36
C PHE A 87 -0.11 -5.20 -19.67
N VAL A 88 0.05 -5.29 -18.35
CA VAL A 88 -0.77 -6.13 -17.47
C VAL A 88 -1.65 -5.22 -16.66
N SER A 89 -2.95 -5.30 -16.86
CA SER A 89 -3.96 -4.61 -16.06
C SER A 89 -5.34 -5.17 -16.36
N ASP A 90 -6.15 -5.29 -15.31
CA ASP A 90 -7.55 -5.69 -15.43
C ASP A 90 -8.50 -4.48 -15.47
N THR A 91 -7.99 -3.29 -15.17
CA THR A 91 -8.80 -2.08 -15.01
C THR A 91 -8.47 -0.98 -16.00
N LEU A 92 -7.25 -0.98 -16.56
CA LEU A 92 -6.77 0.07 -17.45
C LEU A 92 -6.72 -0.40 -18.90
N ALA A 93 -7.12 0.48 -19.81
CA ALA A 93 -6.75 0.36 -21.22
C ALA A 93 -5.33 0.84 -21.47
N GLY A 94 -4.75 0.52 -22.63
CA GLY A 94 -3.35 0.84 -22.92
C GLY A 94 -3.06 2.34 -23.02
N ILE A 95 -3.84 3.05 -23.81
CA ILE A 95 -3.66 4.49 -24.09
C ILE A 95 -4.99 5.21 -23.93
N ASN A 96 -5.08 6.16 -23.02
CA ASN A 96 -6.24 7.02 -22.80
C ASN A 96 -7.58 6.29 -23.01
N ARG A 97 -7.79 5.19 -22.27
CA ARG A 97 -8.98 4.31 -22.32
C ARG A 97 -9.13 3.47 -23.60
N VAL A 98 -8.12 3.43 -24.45
CA VAL A 98 -8.15 2.62 -25.67
C VAL A 98 -6.96 1.68 -25.73
N SER A 99 -7.20 0.45 -26.21
CA SER A 99 -6.17 -0.55 -26.47
C SER A 99 -6.22 -0.96 -27.93
N TYR A 100 -5.08 -1.04 -28.56
CA TYR A 100 -4.94 -1.39 -29.96
C TYR A 100 -3.90 -2.49 -30.16
N ALA A 101 -4.19 -3.42 -31.06
CA ALA A 101 -3.22 -4.40 -31.52
C ALA A 101 -1.97 -3.69 -32.09
N SER A 102 -0.80 -4.17 -31.68
CA SER A 102 0.51 -3.63 -32.06
C SER A 102 0.79 -2.18 -31.63
N VAL A 103 -0.07 -1.57 -30.84
CA VAL A 103 0.14 -0.22 -30.31
C VAL A 103 0.30 -0.28 -28.79
N ALA A 104 -0.70 -0.83 -28.09
CA ALA A 104 -0.69 -1.09 -26.65
C ALA A 104 -1.61 -2.27 -26.36
N GLU A 105 -1.05 -3.47 -26.26
CA GLU A 105 -1.80 -4.70 -26.09
C GLU A 105 -1.86 -5.15 -24.65
N PRO A 106 -3.05 -5.53 -24.12
CA PRO A 106 -3.14 -6.20 -22.84
C PRO A 106 -2.54 -7.61 -22.95
N VAL A 107 -1.78 -8.00 -21.96
CA VAL A 107 -1.22 -9.36 -21.83
C VAL A 107 -1.46 -9.88 -20.42
N THR A 108 -1.53 -11.20 -20.25
CA THR A 108 -1.57 -11.78 -18.91
C THR A 108 -0.20 -11.68 -18.25
N TYR A 109 -0.19 -11.71 -16.91
CA TYR A 109 1.06 -11.70 -16.16
C TYR A 109 1.96 -12.89 -16.53
N GLU A 110 1.41 -14.09 -16.71
CA GLU A 110 2.17 -15.27 -17.13
C GLU A 110 2.79 -15.11 -18.53
N LYS A 111 2.09 -14.45 -19.46
CA LYS A 111 2.66 -14.14 -20.79
C LYS A 111 3.81 -13.14 -20.65
N MET A 112 3.65 -12.12 -19.81
CA MET A 112 4.70 -11.14 -19.54
C MET A 112 5.94 -11.79 -18.90
N GLN A 113 5.77 -12.67 -17.92
CA GLN A 113 6.86 -13.40 -17.25
C GLN A 113 7.74 -14.24 -18.20
N ARG A 114 7.17 -14.71 -19.31
CA ARG A 114 7.88 -15.53 -20.30
C ARG A 114 8.78 -14.73 -21.26
N LEU A 115 8.72 -13.41 -21.22
CA LEU A 115 9.53 -12.56 -22.07
C LEU A 115 11.00 -12.66 -21.66
N GLN A 116 11.88 -13.03 -22.58
CA GLN A 116 13.30 -13.22 -22.30
C GLN A 116 14.01 -11.92 -21.87
N SER A 117 13.57 -10.79 -22.40
CA SER A 117 14.11 -9.47 -22.11
C SER A 117 13.61 -8.85 -20.80
N LEU A 118 12.62 -9.47 -20.13
CA LEU A 118 12.04 -8.92 -18.92
C LEU A 118 13.04 -8.98 -17.75
N PRO A 119 13.33 -7.88 -17.06
CA PRO A 119 14.14 -7.89 -15.85
C PRO A 119 13.57 -8.79 -14.75
N GLN A 120 14.46 -9.42 -13.96
CA GLN A 120 14.07 -10.31 -12.86
C GLN A 120 13.11 -9.63 -11.87
N SER A 121 13.37 -8.37 -11.54
CA SER A 121 12.51 -7.58 -10.64
C SER A 121 11.06 -7.40 -11.11
N LEU A 122 10.77 -7.66 -12.39
CA LEU A 122 9.43 -7.60 -12.95
C LEU A 122 8.80 -8.99 -13.09
N ARG A 123 9.61 -10.06 -12.98
CA ARG A 123 9.14 -11.46 -13.05
C ARG A 123 8.66 -11.99 -11.72
N GLU A 124 9.12 -11.42 -10.63
CA GLU A 124 8.80 -11.89 -9.28
C GLU A 124 7.98 -10.84 -8.54
N LEU A 125 6.98 -11.31 -7.84
CA LEU A 125 6.21 -10.52 -6.89
C LEU A 125 6.63 -10.94 -5.49
N THR A 126 6.89 -9.96 -4.62
CA THR A 126 7.38 -10.21 -3.27
C THR A 126 6.47 -9.61 -2.21
N LEU A 127 6.17 -10.41 -1.20
CA LEU A 127 5.54 -9.99 0.05
C LEU A 127 6.62 -9.88 1.12
N ARG A 128 6.80 -8.70 1.68
CA ARG A 128 7.79 -8.43 2.72
C ARG A 128 7.13 -7.90 3.98
N PHE A 129 7.54 -8.47 5.11
CA PHE A 129 7.16 -8.00 6.43
C PHE A 129 8.34 -7.23 7.03
N VAL A 130 8.10 -5.98 7.42
CA VAL A 130 9.12 -5.06 7.89
C VAL A 130 8.77 -4.58 9.30
N ALA A 131 9.70 -4.73 10.23
CA ALA A 131 9.57 -4.24 11.58
C ALA A 131 10.80 -3.40 11.94
N ASP A 132 10.59 -2.19 12.46
CA ASP A 132 11.66 -1.24 12.82
C ASP A 132 12.67 -1.01 11.68
N GLY A 133 12.17 -0.90 10.44
CA GLY A 133 12.97 -0.71 9.23
C GLY A 133 13.72 -1.95 8.74
N LYS A 134 13.58 -3.12 9.39
CA LYS A 134 14.25 -4.37 9.02
C LYS A 134 13.25 -5.38 8.46
N THR A 135 13.63 -6.07 7.40
CA THR A 135 12.82 -7.18 6.88
C THR A 135 12.87 -8.36 7.85
N VAL A 136 11.71 -8.75 8.37
CA VAL A 136 11.52 -9.90 9.25
C VAL A 136 11.29 -11.18 8.44
N LYS A 137 10.46 -11.07 7.40
CA LYS A 137 10.14 -12.18 6.49
C LYS A 137 9.97 -11.64 5.08
N SER A 138 10.40 -12.42 4.10
CA SER A 138 10.16 -12.14 2.69
C SER A 138 9.85 -13.44 1.96
N GLN A 139 8.87 -13.41 1.08
CA GLN A 139 8.50 -14.55 0.23
C GLN A 139 8.01 -14.08 -1.12
N SER A 140 8.19 -14.91 -2.15
CA SER A 140 7.59 -14.70 -3.47
C SER A 140 6.14 -15.18 -3.47
N PHE A 141 5.33 -14.60 -4.37
CA PHE A 141 3.95 -15.01 -4.59
C PHE A 141 3.57 -14.88 -6.07
N HIS A 142 2.43 -15.46 -6.46
CA HIS A 142 1.90 -15.35 -7.81
C HIS A 142 0.86 -14.25 -7.91
N TYR A 143 0.72 -13.69 -9.09
CA TYR A 143 -0.26 -12.64 -9.38
C TYR A 143 -1.68 -13.08 -9.01
N GLY A 144 -2.34 -12.33 -8.15
CA GLY A 144 -3.67 -12.63 -7.66
C GLY A 144 -3.73 -13.53 -6.42
N ASP A 145 -2.58 -13.92 -5.84
CA ASP A 145 -2.56 -14.71 -4.62
C ASP A 145 -3.19 -13.96 -3.44
N SER A 146 -3.78 -14.74 -2.55
CA SER A 146 -4.33 -14.29 -1.27
C SER A 146 -3.72 -15.08 -0.14
N PHE A 147 -3.53 -14.46 1.02
CA PHE A 147 -2.93 -15.08 2.18
C PHE A 147 -3.81 -14.92 3.41
N ASP A 148 -3.87 -15.95 4.21
CA ASP A 148 -4.50 -15.94 5.52
C ASP A 148 -3.54 -15.50 6.63
N ASP A 149 -4.02 -15.48 7.87
CA ASP A 149 -3.26 -15.03 9.03
C ASP A 149 -1.97 -15.85 9.30
N SER A 150 -1.84 -17.05 8.77
CA SER A 150 -0.66 -17.90 8.96
C SER A 150 0.60 -17.37 8.27
N VAL A 151 0.44 -16.47 7.32
CA VAL A 151 1.56 -15.86 6.59
C VAL A 151 2.35 -14.88 7.46
N PHE A 152 1.69 -14.25 8.44
CA PHE A 152 2.28 -13.21 9.27
C PHE A 152 3.31 -13.81 10.25
N PRO A 153 4.54 -13.29 10.23
CA PRO A 153 5.53 -13.66 11.24
C PRO A 153 5.26 -12.98 12.59
N ASP A 154 5.86 -13.50 13.64
CA ASP A 154 5.90 -12.78 14.91
C ASP A 154 6.61 -11.45 14.77
N ILE A 155 6.05 -10.41 15.39
CA ILE A 155 6.69 -9.09 15.41
C ILE A 155 7.76 -9.07 16.50
N PRO A 156 9.01 -8.68 16.21
CA PRO A 156 10.04 -8.51 17.22
C PRO A 156 9.57 -7.58 18.35
N GLN A 157 9.80 -7.99 19.59
CA GLN A 157 9.40 -7.19 20.75
C GLN A 157 10.24 -5.92 20.87
N LYS A 158 9.60 -4.85 21.34
CA LYS A 158 10.23 -3.56 21.65
C LYS A 158 9.79 -3.12 23.04
N GLU A 159 10.75 -2.79 23.89
CA GLU A 159 10.49 -2.40 25.29
C GLU A 159 9.50 -1.24 25.38
N GLY A 160 8.52 -1.36 26.24
CA GLY A 160 7.49 -0.34 26.47
C GLY A 160 6.45 -0.21 25.36
N CYS A 161 6.47 -1.07 24.35
CA CYS A 161 5.55 -1.04 23.22
C CYS A 161 4.86 -2.39 23.01
N TYR A 162 3.63 -2.33 22.51
CA TYR A 162 3.03 -3.44 21.79
C TYR A 162 3.12 -3.18 20.28
N ALA A 163 2.99 -4.23 19.49
CA ALA A 163 3.11 -4.09 18.06
C ALA A 163 1.98 -4.81 17.32
N ARG A 164 1.62 -4.25 16.17
CA ARG A 164 0.67 -4.85 15.23
C ARG A 164 1.13 -4.62 13.82
N TRP A 165 0.73 -5.49 12.89
CA TRP A 165 0.90 -5.23 11.47
C TRP A 165 -0.10 -4.16 11.00
N ASP A 166 0.35 -3.26 10.12
CA ASP A 166 -0.44 -2.15 9.57
C ASP A 166 -1.65 -2.62 8.74
N THR A 167 -1.57 -3.83 8.20
CA THR A 167 -2.69 -4.52 7.56
C THR A 167 -2.68 -6.00 7.88
N ARG A 168 -3.85 -6.63 7.80
CA ARG A 168 -4.06 -8.08 7.79
C ARG A 168 -4.82 -8.56 6.55
N GLU A 169 -5.16 -7.64 5.66
CA GLU A 169 -5.86 -7.95 4.41
C GLU A 169 -4.84 -8.11 3.28
N LEU A 170 -4.58 -9.35 2.90
CA LEU A 170 -3.64 -9.74 1.84
C LEU A 170 -4.40 -10.53 0.78
N ASN A 171 -5.39 -9.90 0.16
CA ASN A 171 -6.23 -10.51 -0.85
C ASN A 171 -5.89 -9.98 -2.24
N ASP A 172 -5.87 -10.89 -3.25
CA ASP A 172 -5.69 -10.56 -4.66
C ASP A 172 -4.46 -9.66 -4.91
N LEU A 173 -3.32 -10.09 -4.37
CA LEU A 173 -2.09 -9.32 -4.45
C LEU A 173 -1.54 -9.31 -5.87
N ARG A 174 -1.36 -8.14 -6.44
CA ARG A 174 -0.95 -7.93 -7.83
C ARG A 174 0.38 -7.20 -7.97
N PHE A 175 0.92 -6.68 -6.88
CA PHE A 175 2.16 -5.90 -6.83
C PHE A 175 3.01 -6.29 -5.64
N ASP A 176 4.30 -5.95 -5.70
CA ASP A 176 5.15 -6.08 -4.53
C ASP A 176 4.50 -5.39 -3.33
N THR A 177 4.32 -6.14 -2.28
CA THR A 177 3.59 -5.71 -1.09
C THR A 177 4.53 -5.66 0.11
N VAL A 178 4.46 -4.59 0.86
CA VAL A 178 5.21 -4.41 2.11
C VAL A 178 4.19 -4.22 3.23
N VAL A 179 4.26 -5.09 4.22
CA VAL A 179 3.50 -4.99 5.46
C VAL A 179 4.43 -4.52 6.56
N THR A 180 4.06 -3.45 7.24
CA THR A 180 4.92 -2.79 8.24
C THR A 180 4.36 -2.99 9.64
N ALA A 181 5.23 -3.24 10.60
CA ALA A 181 4.85 -3.29 12.01
C ALA A 181 4.80 -1.89 12.61
N ASP A 182 3.65 -1.55 13.18
CA ASP A 182 3.45 -0.36 13.99
C ASP A 182 3.74 -0.69 15.45
N TYR A 183 4.66 0.04 16.06
CA TYR A 183 4.96 -0.04 17.48
C TYR A 183 4.28 1.09 18.23
N LEU A 184 3.39 0.73 19.12
CA LEU A 184 2.57 1.66 19.90
C LEU A 184 2.95 1.55 21.38
N PRO A 185 3.15 2.68 22.10
CA PRO A 185 3.47 2.62 23.51
C PRO A 185 2.31 2.03 24.31
N TYR A 186 2.63 1.26 25.35
CA TYR A 186 1.61 0.83 26.29
C TYR A 186 1.00 2.02 27.06
N ILE A 187 -0.30 1.95 27.26
CA ILE A 187 -0.99 2.82 28.22
C ILE A 187 -0.70 2.28 29.64
N THR A 188 -0.20 3.11 30.52
CA THR A 188 0.24 2.65 31.85
C THR A 188 -0.85 2.67 32.90
N SER A 189 -1.97 3.33 32.64
CA SER A 189 -3.16 3.29 33.53
C SER A 189 -4.46 3.42 32.75
N LEU A 190 -5.45 2.65 33.15
CA LEU A 190 -6.84 2.78 32.69
C LEU A 190 -7.69 3.34 33.80
N ASN A 191 -8.54 4.30 33.47
CA ASN A 191 -9.46 4.96 34.38
C ASN A 191 -10.89 4.56 34.07
N THR A 192 -11.73 4.42 35.11
CA THR A 192 -13.19 4.26 34.94
C THR A 192 -13.77 5.52 34.29
N GLN A 193 -14.74 5.34 33.43
CA GLN A 193 -15.51 6.46 32.84
C GLN A 193 -16.38 7.14 33.85
N GLU A 194 -16.96 6.38 34.80
CA GLU A 194 -17.74 6.92 35.88
C GLU A 194 -16.83 7.70 36.85
N LYS A 195 -17.29 8.88 37.24
CA LYS A 195 -16.56 9.81 38.10
C LYS A 195 -17.24 10.01 39.43
N ARG A 196 -16.45 10.24 40.43
CA ARG A 196 -16.90 10.68 41.78
C ARG A 196 -17.40 12.13 41.72
N SER A 197 -17.99 12.59 42.80
CA SER A 197 -18.46 13.97 42.94
C SER A 197 -17.38 15.03 42.84
N ASP A 198 -16.13 14.66 43.09
CA ASP A 198 -14.95 15.51 42.97
C ASP A 198 -14.33 15.50 41.54
N GLY A 199 -14.94 14.78 40.57
CA GLY A 199 -14.48 14.68 39.20
C GLY A 199 -13.41 13.65 38.96
N ARG A 200 -12.92 12.94 39.98
CA ARG A 200 -11.92 11.86 39.84
C ARG A 200 -12.57 10.56 39.40
N PRO A 201 -11.85 9.65 38.73
CA PRO A 201 -12.37 8.32 38.41
C PRO A 201 -12.68 7.55 39.68
N VAL A 202 -13.68 6.67 39.61
CA VAL A 202 -14.07 5.82 40.78
C VAL A 202 -12.88 4.95 41.20
N PHE A 203 -12.17 4.38 40.23
CA PHE A 203 -10.90 3.72 40.45
C PHE A 203 -10.07 3.72 39.15
N PHE A 204 -8.80 3.37 39.25
CA PHE A 204 -7.95 3.16 38.12
C PHE A 204 -7.08 1.90 38.29
N VAL A 205 -6.66 1.33 37.17
CA VAL A 205 -5.76 0.18 37.15
C VAL A 205 -4.45 0.56 36.47
N GLN A 206 -3.34 0.26 37.14
CA GLN A 206 -2.01 0.44 36.59
C GLN A 206 -1.49 -0.86 36.00
N GLY A 207 -0.85 -0.79 34.85
CA GLY A 207 -0.31 -1.94 34.13
C GLY A 207 0.16 -1.55 32.74
N GLN A 208 0.27 -2.55 31.87
CA GLN A 208 0.54 -2.36 30.45
C GLN A 208 -0.71 -2.67 29.65
N PHE A 209 -1.28 -1.66 29.04
CA PHE A 209 -2.55 -1.74 28.31
C PHE A 209 -2.36 -1.29 26.86
N GLN A 210 -3.22 -1.81 25.99
CA GLN A 210 -3.31 -1.42 24.60
C GLN A 210 -4.44 -0.40 24.40
N GLU A 211 -4.49 0.21 23.22
CA GLU A 211 -5.45 1.28 22.91
C GLU A 211 -6.93 0.88 23.10
N ARG A 212 -7.25 -0.40 22.89
CA ARG A 212 -8.63 -0.92 23.01
C ARG A 212 -8.97 -1.47 24.39
N ASP A 213 -8.01 -1.51 25.28
CA ASP A 213 -8.27 -1.95 26.65
C ASP A 213 -9.06 -0.89 27.38
N ALA A 214 -10.11 -1.32 28.05
CA ALA A 214 -11.03 -0.43 28.76
C ALA A 214 -11.47 -1.02 30.08
N ILE A 215 -11.89 -0.17 31.00
CA ILE A 215 -12.55 -0.54 32.23
C ILE A 215 -13.95 0.09 32.22
N ASP A 216 -14.94 -0.75 32.35
CA ASP A 216 -16.34 -0.34 32.55
C ASP A 216 -16.78 -0.67 33.96
N ALA A 217 -17.39 0.27 34.64
CA ALA A 217 -17.86 0.09 36.00
C ALA A 217 -19.25 0.74 36.20
N GLU A 218 -20.22 -0.07 36.58
CA GLU A 218 -21.54 0.40 36.97
C GLU A 218 -21.67 0.43 38.49
N ARG A 219 -22.18 1.52 39.02
CA ARG A 219 -22.37 1.72 40.45
C ARG A 219 -23.35 0.68 41.02
N GLY A 220 -22.85 -0.22 41.89
CA GLY A 220 -23.63 -1.23 42.57
C GLY A 220 -23.92 -2.51 41.78
N ALA A 221 -23.34 -2.70 40.60
CA ALA A 221 -23.52 -3.89 39.81
C ALA A 221 -22.21 -4.69 39.61
N SER A 222 -21.38 -4.33 38.68
CA SER A 222 -20.16 -5.06 38.35
C SER A 222 -19.06 -4.13 37.81
N VAL A 223 -17.84 -4.65 37.79
CA VAL A 223 -16.73 -4.03 37.07
C VAL A 223 -16.35 -4.98 35.94
N ASP A 224 -16.53 -4.54 34.72
CA ASP A 224 -16.13 -5.27 33.55
C ASP A 224 -14.77 -4.76 33.07
N PHE A 225 -13.85 -5.69 32.87
CA PHE A 225 -12.51 -5.40 32.42
C PHE A 225 -12.25 -6.09 31.09
N HIS A 226 -12.01 -5.31 30.08
CA HIS A 226 -11.64 -5.80 28.76
C HIS A 226 -10.17 -5.52 28.48
N LYS A 227 -9.41 -6.58 28.21
CA LYS A 227 -8.02 -6.50 27.82
C LYS A 227 -7.72 -7.47 26.68
N GLU A 228 -7.14 -6.96 25.60
CA GLU A 228 -6.66 -7.80 24.50
C GLU A 228 -5.39 -8.55 24.91
N GLY A 229 -5.28 -9.82 24.54
CA GLY A 229 -4.07 -10.61 24.71
C GLY A 229 -3.66 -10.92 26.16
N LEU A 230 -4.66 -11.22 27.04
CA LEU A 230 -4.41 -11.65 28.42
C LEU A 230 -3.42 -12.81 28.50
N THR A 231 -2.30 -12.59 29.21
CA THR A 231 -1.38 -13.65 29.59
C THR A 231 -1.48 -13.96 31.10
N GLN A 232 -1.25 -15.21 31.48
CA GLN A 232 -1.33 -15.63 32.91
C GLN A 232 -0.27 -15.00 33.83
N GLN A 233 0.68 -14.25 33.26
CA GLN A 233 1.80 -13.65 33.99
C GLN A 233 1.65 -12.16 34.27
N GLU A 234 0.56 -11.54 33.82
CA GLU A 234 0.35 -10.12 34.03
C GLU A 234 -0.13 -9.80 35.43
N GLN A 235 0.53 -8.85 36.08
CA GLN A 235 0.13 -8.30 37.37
C GLN A 235 -0.42 -6.89 37.17
N TRP A 236 -1.60 -6.64 37.77
CA TRP A 236 -2.23 -5.33 37.75
C TRP A 236 -2.39 -4.80 39.17
N ILE A 237 -2.23 -3.50 39.31
CA ILE A 237 -2.49 -2.81 40.56
C ILE A 237 -3.80 -2.03 40.41
N ILE A 238 -4.81 -2.44 41.15
CA ILE A 238 -6.10 -1.72 41.23
C ILE A 238 -5.98 -0.69 42.35
N SER A 239 -6.14 0.57 42.02
CA SER A 239 -6.09 1.66 42.99
C SER A 239 -7.46 2.33 43.11
N ILE A 240 -7.96 2.40 44.29
CA ILE A 240 -9.19 3.12 44.66
C ILE A 240 -8.73 4.41 45.34
N PRO A 241 -9.04 5.59 44.77
CA PRO A 241 -8.67 6.84 45.42
C PRO A 241 -9.28 6.93 46.81
N ALA A 242 -8.49 7.20 47.81
CA ALA A 242 -8.99 7.40 49.16
C ALA A 242 -9.93 8.63 49.20
N ASP A 243 -10.96 8.54 50.02
CA ASP A 243 -11.81 9.71 50.30
C ASP A 243 -10.96 10.74 51.06
N GLY A 244 -10.86 11.94 50.47
CA GLY A 244 -10.24 13.09 51.16
C GLY A 244 -11.27 13.76 52.06
#